data_50f0db50e83443b3ac45748475f620fd
#
_entry.id   50f0db50e83443b3ac45748475f620fd
#
_cell.length_a   1.000
_cell.length_b   1.000
_cell.length_c   1.000
_cell.angle_alpha   90.00
_cell.angle_beta   90.00
_cell.angle_gamma   90.00
#
_symmetry.space_group_name_H-M   'P 1'
#
loop_
_entity.id
_entity.type
_entity.pdbx_description
1 polymer ?
#
loop_
_entity_poly.entity_id
_entity_poly.type
_entity_poly.pdbx_seq_one_letter_code
_entity_poly.pdbx_strand_id
1 'polypeptide(L)' 'MKAVTPLESFTVPLGGQAVELQEIIHAEGGMAMLRVRIREGRRFTVFDIDQETARRWGETMAAWARRQPR' A
#
# COMPACT_ATOMS: atom_id res chain seq x y z
N MET A 1 -2.76 1.12 -22.00
CA MET A 1 -1.38 1.09 -21.48
C MET A 1 -1.42 1.26 -19.96
N LYS A 2 -0.60 0.49 -19.26
CA LYS A 2 -0.54 0.55 -17.81
C LYS A 2 0.52 1.54 -17.33
N ALA A 3 0.17 2.35 -16.34
CA ALA A 3 1.12 3.26 -15.70
C ALA A 3 1.29 2.86 -14.24
N VAL A 4 2.53 2.79 -13.78
CA VAL A 4 2.87 2.41 -12.41
C VAL A 4 3.72 3.52 -11.81
N THR A 5 3.27 4.07 -10.68
CA THR A 5 4.00 5.12 -9.98
C THR A 5 4.32 4.66 -8.55
N PRO A 6 5.60 4.52 -8.20
CA PRO A 6 5.93 4.14 -6.81
C PRO A 6 5.59 5.27 -5.85
N LEU A 7 5.05 4.91 -4.70
CA LEU A 7 4.65 5.87 -3.68
C LEU A 7 5.46 5.72 -2.40
N GLU A 8 5.67 4.48 -1.95
CA GLU A 8 6.35 4.24 -0.69
C GLU A 8 6.94 2.83 -0.70
N SER A 9 8.02 2.66 0.06
CA SER A 9 8.67 1.37 0.20
C SER A 9 9.40 1.34 1.54
N PHE A 10 9.17 0.29 2.33
CA PHE A 10 9.84 0.16 3.62
C PHE A 10 9.80 -1.29 4.08
N THR A 11 10.61 -1.58 5.10
CA THR A 11 10.63 -2.90 5.73
C THR A 11 10.13 -2.76 7.16
N VAL A 12 9.21 -3.62 7.55
CA VAL A 12 8.68 -3.64 8.91
C VAL A 12 9.78 -4.14 9.86
N PRO A 13 10.17 -3.35 10.87
CA PRO A 13 11.34 -3.69 11.69
C PRO A 13 11.26 -5.04 12.41
N LEU A 14 10.11 -5.37 13.00
CA LEU A 14 10.01 -6.58 13.79
C LEU A 14 9.73 -7.82 12.95
N GLY A 15 8.87 -7.67 11.96
CA GLY A 15 8.46 -8.81 11.14
C GLY A 15 9.31 -9.04 9.91
N GLY A 16 10.03 -8.02 9.48
CA GLY A 16 10.87 -8.12 8.29
C GLY A 16 10.13 -8.12 6.97
N GLN A 17 8.82 -7.85 6.99
CA GLN A 17 8.06 -7.77 5.75
C GLN A 17 8.48 -6.55 4.94
N ALA A 18 8.67 -6.73 3.64
CA ALA A 18 8.91 -5.61 2.75
C ALA A 18 7.58 -5.14 2.18
N VAL A 19 7.25 -3.88 2.41
CA VAL A 19 5.98 -3.29 1.99
C VAL A 19 6.24 -2.27 0.90
N GLU A 20 5.47 -2.33 -0.17
CA GLU A 20 5.60 -1.43 -1.29
C GLU A 20 4.22 -0.95 -1.69
N LEU A 21 4.09 0.36 -1.87
CA LEU A 21 2.84 0.97 -2.32
C LEU A 21 3.05 1.63 -3.66
N GLN A 22 2.14 1.40 -4.59
CA GLN A 22 2.23 1.93 -5.95
C GLN A 22 0.86 2.40 -6.42
N GLU A 23 0.86 3.44 -7.22
CA GLU A 23 -0.35 3.81 -7.95
C GLU A 23 -0.36 3.07 -9.27
N ILE A 24 -1.48 2.43 -9.60
CA ILE A 24 -1.63 1.68 -10.84
C ILE A 24 -2.78 2.28 -11.64
N ILE A 25 -2.52 2.58 -12.90
CA ILE A 25 -3.57 2.97 -13.84
C ILE A 25 -3.50 1.95 -14.97
N HIS A 26 -4.52 1.09 -15.07
CA HIS A 26 -4.48 -0.04 -15.98
C HIS A 26 -4.68 0.34 -17.45
N ALA A 27 -5.42 1.40 -17.70
CA ALA A 27 -5.72 1.82 -19.05
C ALA A 27 -5.79 3.33 -19.11
N GLU A 28 -5.58 3.86 -20.28
CA GLU A 28 -5.71 5.28 -20.53
C GLU A 28 -7.11 5.75 -20.13
N GLY A 29 -7.17 6.77 -19.28
CA GLY A 29 -8.44 7.24 -18.76
C GLY A 29 -9.05 6.34 -17.71
N GLY A 30 -8.34 5.28 -17.31
CA GLY A 30 -8.82 4.37 -16.30
C GLY A 30 -8.70 4.93 -14.90
N MET A 31 -9.42 4.30 -13.97
CA MET A 31 -9.37 4.69 -12.58
C MET A 31 -8.05 4.30 -11.95
N ALA A 32 -7.49 5.21 -11.15
CA ALA A 32 -6.28 4.89 -10.41
C ALA A 32 -6.60 3.98 -9.23
N MET A 33 -5.77 2.97 -9.04
CA MET A 33 -5.88 2.05 -7.91
C MET A 33 -4.59 2.09 -7.13
N LEU A 34 -4.67 1.79 -5.85
CA LEU A 34 -3.49 1.67 -5.01
C LEU A 34 -3.11 0.20 -4.91
N ARG A 35 -1.89 -0.13 -5.32
CA ARG A 35 -1.39 -1.51 -5.21
C ARG A 35 -0.56 -1.65 -3.96
N VAL A 36 -0.93 -2.64 -3.14
CA VAL A 36 -0.19 -3.01 -1.94
C VAL A 36 0.57 -4.30 -2.25
N ARG A 37 1.88 -4.27 -2.10
CA ARG A 37 2.73 -5.45 -2.28
C ARG A 37 3.45 -5.72 -0.98
N ILE A 38 3.32 -6.94 -0.48
CA ILE A 38 3.98 -7.34 0.76
C ILE A 38 4.76 -8.61 0.48
N ARG A 39 6.04 -8.59 0.80
CA ARG A 39 6.90 -9.77 0.67
C ARG A 39 7.32 -10.25 2.05
N GLU A 40 7.07 -11.53 2.31
CA GLU A 40 7.55 -12.20 3.52
C GLU A 40 8.39 -13.39 3.08
N GLY A 41 9.71 -13.26 3.13
CA GLY A 41 10.58 -14.30 2.60
C GLY A 41 10.32 -14.50 1.12
N ARG A 42 9.80 -15.68 0.76
CA ARG A 42 9.46 -16.02 -0.63
C ARG A 42 8.00 -15.80 -0.97
N ARG A 43 7.20 -15.38 0.02
CA ARG A 43 5.76 -15.22 -0.17
C ARG A 43 5.46 -13.78 -0.55
N PHE A 44 4.58 -13.63 -1.52
CA PHE A 44 4.12 -12.32 -1.95
C PHE A 44 2.63 -12.21 -1.78
N THR A 45 2.18 -11.07 -1.26
CA THR A 45 0.77 -10.71 -1.22
C THR A 45 0.63 -9.43 -2.02
N VAL A 46 -0.20 -9.46 -3.06
CA VAL A 46 -0.41 -8.29 -3.92
C VAL A 46 -1.90 -8.11 -4.14
N PHE A 47 -2.38 -6.92 -3.88
CA PHE A 47 -3.79 -6.60 -4.16
C PHE A 47 -3.94 -5.11 -4.42
N ASP A 48 -5.01 -4.76 -5.13
CA ASP A 48 -5.30 -3.38 -5.47
C ASP A 48 -6.54 -2.92 -4.73
N ILE A 49 -6.51 -1.71 -4.21
CA ILE A 49 -7.64 -1.14 -3.50
C ILE A 49 -8.00 0.21 -4.11
N ASP A 50 -9.27 0.58 -3.94
CA ASP A 50 -9.80 1.84 -4.44
C ASP A 50 -9.48 2.99 -3.49
N GLN A 51 -9.78 4.19 -3.94
CA GLN A 51 -9.48 5.40 -3.19
C GLN A 51 -10.13 5.42 -1.80
N GLU A 52 -11.40 5.05 -1.72
CA GLU A 52 -12.12 5.08 -0.45
C GLU A 52 -11.57 4.06 0.55
N THR A 53 -11.28 2.87 0.08
CA THR A 53 -10.69 1.83 0.91
C THR A 53 -9.32 2.26 1.42
N ALA A 54 -8.51 2.85 0.55
CA ALA A 54 -7.17 3.33 0.92
C ALA A 54 -7.28 4.41 2.00
N ARG A 55 -8.21 5.35 1.83
CA ARG A 55 -8.40 6.42 2.80
C ARG A 55 -8.82 5.87 4.15
N ARG A 56 -9.80 4.98 4.17
CA ARG A 56 -10.31 4.37 5.40
C ARG A 56 -9.21 3.61 6.15
N TRP A 57 -8.47 2.81 5.40
CA TRP A 57 -7.40 1.99 5.97
C TRP A 57 -6.28 2.88 6.51
N GLY A 58 -5.82 3.82 5.71
CA GLY A 58 -4.73 4.70 6.10
C GLY A 58 -5.08 5.59 7.28
N GLU A 59 -6.29 6.15 7.30
CA GLU A 59 -6.73 7.00 8.41
C GLU A 59 -6.83 6.21 9.71
N THR A 60 -7.31 4.98 9.64
CA THR A 60 -7.40 4.12 10.82
C THR A 60 -6.02 3.80 11.37
N MET A 61 -5.09 3.45 10.49
CA MET A 61 -3.72 3.16 10.92
C MET A 61 -3.06 4.39 11.54
N ALA A 62 -3.22 5.54 10.90
CA ALA A 62 -2.62 6.77 11.40
C ALA A 62 -3.21 7.17 12.75
N ALA A 63 -4.53 7.03 12.90
CA ALA A 63 -5.20 7.37 14.15
C ALA A 63 -4.74 6.48 15.29
N TRP A 64 -4.63 5.18 15.01
CA TRP A 64 -4.14 4.24 16.01
C TRP A 64 -2.73 4.59 16.47
N ALA A 65 -1.85 4.86 15.48
CA ALA A 65 -0.45 5.18 15.79
C ALA A 65 -0.31 6.43 16.67
N ARG A 66 -1.15 7.44 16.40
CA ARG A 66 -1.11 8.69 17.20
C ARG A 66 -1.50 8.51 18.64
N ARG A 67 -2.28 7.46 18.94
CA ARG A 67 -2.71 7.19 20.32
C ARG A 67 -1.66 6.43 21.13
N GLN A 68 -0.62 5.92 20.49
CA GLN A 68 0.38 5.14 21.21
C GLN A 68 1.39 6.03 21.93
N PRO A 69 1.89 5.63 23.09
CA PRO A 69 2.95 6.39 23.76
C PRO A 69 4.24 6.29 22.96
N ARG A 70 5.06 7.32 23.08
CA ARG A 70 6.33 7.36 22.37
C ARG A 70 7.43 6.71 23.19
#